data_2fd371e445beb4887221a69980cb7eb9
#
_entry.id   2fd371e445beb4887221a69980cb7eb9
#
_cell.length_a   1.000
_cell.length_b   1.000
_cell.length_c   1.000
_cell.angle_alpha   90.00
_cell.angle_beta   90.00
_cell.angle_gamma   90.00
#
_symmetry.space_group_name_H-M   'P 1'
#
loop_
_entity.id
_entity.type
_entity.pdbx_description
1 polymer ?
#
loop_
_entity_poly.entity_id
_entity_poly.type
_entity_poly.pdbx_seq_one_letter_code
_entity_poly.pdbx_strand_id
1 'polypeptide(L)'
;IRRPPRSTPLYSSAASDVYKRQVLNPVFVCPDPIRGGDHKLVMCEVLLTDMTPHPSNTRAACAESSKKYSDLDTWFGIEQEYTYFDGIKPLGWPDNGFPAPQGGYYCGVGSDEVFGRDIVEAHLDACIEAGLAIAGINGEVMPGQWEFQIGPVGTPTVGDHLWVARWLLYRIGEQFNVSATLDPKPVRGDWNGAGAHTNFSTVTMRNDYDACVAAAEALGKNAALHIANYGDRIEERLTGQHETMSYQEFKYGVSDRGASVRIPWQVARDRKGYIEDRRPNANCDPYLVTRLILDTVCGDATGR
;
A
#
# COMPACT_ATOMS: atom_id res chain seq x y z
N ILE A 1 -7.27 -31.34 -0.92
CA ILE A 1 -6.41 -30.17 -1.20
C ILE A 1 -7.09 -29.01 -0.49
N ARG A 2 -6.52 -28.52 0.62
CA ARG A 2 -7.01 -27.34 1.32
C ARG A 2 -6.59 -26.13 0.48
N ARG A 3 -7.56 -25.33 0.05
CA ARG A 3 -7.29 -24.01 -0.54
C ARG A 3 -6.50 -23.19 0.48
N PRO A 4 -5.48 -22.42 0.07
CA PRO A 4 -4.82 -21.46 0.96
C PRO A 4 -5.89 -20.55 1.59
N PRO A 5 -5.69 -20.07 2.83
CA PRO A 5 -6.61 -19.11 3.42
C PRO A 5 -6.67 -17.91 2.46
N ARG A 6 -7.87 -17.60 1.99
CA ARG A 6 -8.09 -16.37 1.22
C ARG A 6 -7.62 -15.24 2.09
N SER A 7 -6.72 -14.41 1.57
CA SER A 7 -6.51 -13.06 2.10
C SER A 7 -7.87 -12.49 2.42
N THR A 8 -8.05 -11.96 3.61
CA THR A 8 -9.34 -11.52 4.16
C THR A 8 -10.10 -10.81 3.06
N PRO A 9 -11.24 -11.32 2.59
CA PRO A 9 -12.01 -10.63 1.56
C PRO A 9 -12.36 -9.26 2.13
N LEU A 10 -12.33 -8.26 1.30
CA LEU A 10 -13.12 -7.05 1.50
C LEU A 10 -14.54 -7.55 1.82
N TYR A 11 -14.87 -7.58 3.11
CA TYR A 11 -16.18 -8.07 3.52
C TYR A 11 -17.23 -7.20 2.85
N SER A 12 -17.90 -7.76 1.87
CA SER A 12 -19.30 -7.42 1.71
C SER A 12 -19.98 -7.94 2.98
N SER A 13 -20.06 -7.11 3.99
CA SER A 13 -20.72 -7.42 5.25
C SER A 13 -22.22 -7.67 5.10
N ALA A 14 -22.73 -7.55 3.90
CA ALA A 14 -24.08 -7.94 3.54
C ALA A 14 -24.39 -9.45 3.71
N ALA A 15 -23.37 -10.29 3.87
CA ALA A 15 -23.57 -11.74 3.95
C ALA A 15 -23.54 -12.32 5.37
N SER A 16 -23.09 -11.60 6.39
CA SER A 16 -22.89 -12.16 7.73
C SER A 16 -23.95 -11.78 8.77
N ASP A 17 -24.80 -10.81 8.51
CA ASP A 17 -25.83 -10.39 9.48
C ASP A 17 -27.10 -9.90 8.76
N VAL A 18 -27.95 -10.83 8.39
CA VAL A 18 -29.21 -10.61 7.64
C VAL A 18 -30.15 -9.60 8.32
N TYR A 19 -29.92 -9.28 9.58
CA TYR A 19 -30.79 -8.45 10.39
C TYR A 19 -30.24 -7.06 10.75
N LYS A 20 -28.93 -6.81 10.50
CA LYS A 20 -28.32 -5.49 10.75
C LYS A 20 -28.12 -4.77 9.43
N ARG A 21 -29.03 -3.86 9.12
CA ARG A 21 -28.89 -2.97 7.95
C ARG A 21 -27.75 -2.00 8.20
N GLN A 22 -26.91 -1.83 7.20
CA GLN A 22 -25.86 -0.81 7.14
C GLN A 22 -26.21 0.21 6.08
N VAL A 23 -25.73 1.43 6.26
CA VAL A 23 -25.88 2.50 5.27
C VAL A 23 -24.56 2.62 4.50
N LEU A 24 -24.65 2.66 3.18
CA LEU A 24 -23.52 2.93 2.30
C LEU A 24 -23.56 4.42 1.94
N ASN A 25 -22.53 5.15 2.37
CA ASN A 25 -22.38 6.58 2.09
C ASN A 25 -21.32 6.77 0.99
N PRO A 26 -21.68 7.29 -0.20
CA PRO A 26 -20.72 7.54 -1.28
C PRO A 26 -19.67 8.56 -0.84
N VAL A 27 -18.37 8.24 -1.06
CA VAL A 27 -17.23 9.09 -0.66
C VAL A 27 -16.26 9.40 -1.78
N PHE A 28 -16.21 8.53 -2.80
CA PHE A 28 -15.38 8.73 -3.98
C PHE A 28 -16.08 8.16 -5.22
N VAL A 29 -15.97 8.86 -6.35
CA VAL A 29 -16.57 8.45 -7.63
C VAL A 29 -15.55 8.66 -8.73
N CYS A 30 -15.36 7.66 -9.59
CA CYS A 30 -14.48 7.74 -10.75
C CYS A 30 -15.12 7.07 -11.99
N PRO A 31 -14.59 7.29 -13.20
CA PRO A 31 -14.94 6.50 -14.38
C PRO A 31 -14.76 5.00 -14.13
N ASP A 32 -15.60 4.17 -14.75
CA ASP A 32 -15.45 2.71 -14.74
C ASP A 32 -14.70 2.27 -16.02
N PRO A 33 -13.38 1.98 -15.94
CA PRO A 33 -12.59 1.63 -17.11
C PRO A 33 -12.93 0.24 -17.67
N ILE A 34 -13.62 -0.59 -16.89
CA ILE A 34 -14.01 -1.94 -17.30
C ILE A 34 -15.23 -1.90 -18.21
N ARG A 35 -16.21 -1.05 -17.89
CA ARG A 35 -17.44 -0.87 -18.70
C ARG A 35 -17.33 0.24 -19.72
N GLY A 36 -16.48 1.23 -19.45
CA GLY A 36 -16.30 2.40 -20.31
C GLY A 36 -17.54 3.32 -20.36
N GLY A 37 -17.55 4.27 -21.31
CA GLY A 37 -18.65 5.20 -21.49
C GLY A 37 -18.95 6.03 -20.24
N ASP A 38 -20.23 6.23 -19.93
CA ASP A 38 -20.67 7.03 -18.79
C ASP A 38 -20.75 6.27 -17.47
N HIS A 39 -20.34 4.98 -17.45
CA HIS A 39 -20.37 4.18 -16.24
C HIS A 39 -19.38 4.70 -15.19
N LYS A 40 -19.74 4.55 -13.89
CA LYS A 40 -18.96 5.02 -12.75
C LYS A 40 -18.73 3.90 -11.75
N LEU A 41 -17.55 3.92 -11.14
CA LEU A 41 -17.27 3.23 -9.91
C LEU A 41 -17.58 4.19 -8.76
N VAL A 42 -18.29 3.69 -7.76
CA VAL A 42 -18.67 4.47 -6.56
C VAL A 42 -18.13 3.74 -5.34
N MET A 43 -17.16 4.35 -4.68
CA MET A 43 -16.70 3.88 -3.37
C MET A 43 -17.60 4.43 -2.28
N CYS A 44 -17.97 3.56 -1.34
CA CYS A 44 -18.80 3.93 -0.20
C CYS A 44 -18.10 3.57 1.10
N GLU A 45 -18.22 4.43 2.08
CA GLU A 45 -17.96 4.08 3.47
C GLU A 45 -19.19 3.45 4.12
N VAL A 46 -18.98 2.66 5.16
CA VAL A 46 -20.05 1.95 5.85
C VAL A 46 -20.40 2.66 7.13
N LEU A 47 -21.71 2.97 7.29
CA LEU A 47 -22.27 3.59 8.47
C LEU A 47 -23.27 2.64 9.15
N LEU A 48 -23.51 2.86 10.43
CA LEU A 48 -24.62 2.28 11.17
C LEU A 48 -25.93 2.97 10.80
N THR A 49 -27.06 2.44 11.24
CA THR A 49 -28.39 2.99 10.94
C THR A 49 -28.68 4.34 11.59
N ASP A 50 -27.90 4.71 12.60
CA ASP A 50 -27.92 6.04 13.23
C ASP A 50 -26.97 7.04 12.54
N MET A 51 -26.39 6.65 11.39
CA MET A 51 -25.46 7.43 10.59
C MET A 51 -24.08 7.64 11.24
N THR A 52 -23.77 6.95 12.33
CA THR A 52 -22.39 6.93 12.87
C THR A 52 -21.51 5.96 12.08
N PRO A 53 -20.19 6.17 12.04
CA PRO A 53 -19.27 5.24 11.37
C PRO A 53 -19.38 3.82 11.94
N HIS A 54 -19.46 2.82 11.05
CA HIS A 54 -19.37 1.43 11.46
C HIS A 54 -17.98 1.14 12.08
N PRO A 55 -17.83 0.28 13.10
CA PRO A 55 -16.53 -0.02 13.71
C PRO A 55 -15.41 -0.45 12.74
N SER A 56 -15.77 -1.02 11.58
CA SER A 56 -14.79 -1.37 10.53
C SER A 56 -14.50 -0.22 9.55
N ASN A 57 -15.09 0.95 9.73
CA ASN A 57 -14.88 2.12 8.86
C ASN A 57 -13.64 2.90 9.30
N THR A 58 -12.47 2.44 8.91
CA THR A 58 -11.19 3.10 9.19
C THR A 58 -11.03 4.43 8.46
N ARG A 59 -11.72 4.60 7.32
CA ARG A 59 -11.71 5.83 6.53
C ARG A 59 -12.24 7.04 7.31
N ALA A 60 -13.30 6.87 8.08
CA ALA A 60 -13.91 7.98 8.84
C ALA A 60 -12.89 8.61 9.82
N ALA A 61 -12.21 7.79 10.63
CA ALA A 61 -11.18 8.28 11.55
C ALA A 61 -9.98 8.90 10.81
N CYS A 62 -9.62 8.36 9.64
CA CYS A 62 -8.58 8.94 8.78
C CYS A 62 -8.99 10.33 8.26
N ALA A 63 -10.24 10.50 7.85
CA ALA A 63 -10.76 11.78 7.39
C ALA A 63 -10.80 12.83 8.52
N GLU A 64 -11.10 12.43 9.75
CA GLU A 64 -11.03 13.30 10.92
C GLU A 64 -9.60 13.79 11.20
N SER A 65 -8.61 12.89 11.20
CA SER A 65 -7.20 13.27 11.35
C SER A 65 -6.75 14.17 10.20
N SER A 66 -7.13 13.87 8.96
CA SER A 66 -6.83 14.71 7.80
C SER A 66 -7.36 16.14 7.96
N LYS A 67 -8.59 16.26 8.44
CA LYS A 67 -9.22 17.58 8.71
C LYS A 67 -8.49 18.32 9.84
N LYS A 68 -8.11 17.61 10.91
CA LYS A 68 -7.39 18.20 12.06
C LYS A 68 -6.06 18.83 11.66
N TYR A 69 -5.35 18.23 10.69
CA TYR A 69 -4.01 18.67 10.24
C TYR A 69 -4.02 19.27 8.82
N SER A 70 -5.17 19.77 8.37
CA SER A 70 -5.33 20.27 6.99
C SER A 70 -4.45 21.46 6.63
N ASP A 71 -4.03 22.26 7.60
CA ASP A 71 -3.12 23.41 7.46
C ASP A 71 -1.66 22.99 7.19
N LEU A 72 -1.31 21.73 7.40
CA LEU A 72 0.03 21.22 7.16
C LEU A 72 0.28 20.74 5.72
N ASP A 73 -0.72 20.78 4.85
CA ASP A 73 -0.65 20.36 3.45
C ASP A 73 0.12 19.05 3.27
N THR A 74 -0.41 17.98 3.87
CA THR A 74 0.25 16.68 3.91
C THR A 74 0.10 15.92 2.61
N TRP A 75 1.18 15.33 2.11
CA TRP A 75 1.21 14.48 0.93
C TRP A 75 1.66 13.07 1.29
N PHE A 76 0.98 12.10 0.68
CA PHE A 76 1.29 10.67 0.79
C PHE A 76 1.50 10.06 -0.59
N GLY A 77 2.45 9.15 -0.68
CA GLY A 77 2.62 8.23 -1.81
C GLY A 77 2.75 6.82 -1.27
N ILE A 78 2.10 5.84 -1.90
CA ILE A 78 2.15 4.44 -1.48
C ILE A 78 2.66 3.58 -2.62
N GLU A 79 3.72 2.80 -2.35
CA GLU A 79 4.37 1.85 -3.23
C GLU A 79 3.78 0.46 -2.93
N GLN A 80 2.75 0.07 -3.69
CA GLN A 80 2.03 -1.18 -3.45
C GLN A 80 2.67 -2.34 -4.20
N GLU A 81 3.34 -3.21 -3.47
CA GLU A 81 3.83 -4.47 -3.99
C GLU A 81 2.73 -5.54 -3.99
N TYR A 82 2.80 -6.47 -4.94
CA TYR A 82 1.89 -7.61 -5.07
C TYR A 82 2.54 -8.71 -5.92
N THR A 83 1.98 -9.92 -5.86
CA THR A 83 2.47 -11.04 -6.68
C THR A 83 1.33 -11.64 -7.48
N TYR A 84 1.52 -11.84 -8.77
CA TYR A 84 0.61 -12.62 -9.60
C TYR A 84 0.85 -14.12 -9.44
N PHE A 85 -0.24 -14.87 -9.43
CA PHE A 85 -0.25 -16.32 -9.40
C PHE A 85 -1.02 -16.88 -10.59
N ASP A 86 -0.41 -17.90 -11.23
CA ASP A 86 -1.06 -18.81 -12.14
C ASP A 86 -1.42 -20.08 -11.35
N GLY A 87 -2.70 -20.21 -11.02
CA GLY A 87 -3.17 -21.26 -10.13
C GLY A 87 -2.56 -21.17 -8.73
N ILE A 88 -1.57 -22.02 -8.42
CA ILE A 88 -0.95 -22.12 -7.09
C ILE A 88 0.52 -21.66 -7.04
N LYS A 89 1.08 -21.27 -8.17
CA LYS A 89 2.48 -20.83 -8.27
C LYS A 89 2.57 -19.38 -8.74
N PRO A 90 3.60 -18.63 -8.33
CA PRO A 90 3.82 -17.30 -8.88
C PRO A 90 3.99 -17.34 -10.40
N LEU A 91 3.48 -16.31 -11.07
CA LEU A 91 3.57 -16.20 -12.51
C LEU A 91 5.04 -16.17 -12.98
N GLY A 92 5.37 -16.92 -14.01
CA GLY A 92 6.75 -17.04 -14.51
C GLY A 92 7.61 -18.07 -13.78
N TRP A 93 7.08 -18.74 -12.76
CA TRP A 93 7.80 -19.85 -12.13
C TRP A 93 7.71 -21.12 -12.97
N PRO A 94 8.77 -21.96 -13.01
CA PRO A 94 8.74 -23.21 -13.73
C PRO A 94 7.72 -24.21 -13.16
N ASP A 95 7.30 -25.18 -13.96
CA ASP A 95 6.37 -26.22 -13.50
C ASP A 95 7.00 -27.12 -12.41
N ASN A 96 8.31 -27.30 -12.46
CA ASN A 96 9.07 -28.09 -11.49
C ASN A 96 10.30 -27.30 -11.02
N GLY A 97 10.52 -27.30 -9.69
CA GLY A 97 11.65 -26.60 -9.08
C GLY A 97 11.40 -25.10 -8.85
N PHE A 98 12.48 -24.36 -8.84
CA PHE A 98 12.48 -22.93 -8.57
C PHE A 98 13.06 -22.17 -9.76
N PRO A 99 12.68 -20.89 -9.95
CA PRO A 99 13.33 -20.03 -10.93
C PRO A 99 14.78 -19.74 -10.52
N ALA A 100 15.50 -18.99 -11.36
CA ALA A 100 16.80 -18.44 -10.98
C ALA A 100 16.70 -17.59 -9.70
N PRO A 101 17.82 -17.41 -8.97
CA PRO A 101 17.82 -16.57 -7.77
C PRO A 101 17.21 -15.20 -8.02
N GLN A 102 16.46 -14.71 -7.04
CA GLN A 102 15.84 -13.38 -7.11
C GLN A 102 16.89 -12.25 -7.19
N GLY A 103 16.48 -11.10 -7.65
CA GLY A 103 17.31 -9.91 -7.83
C GLY A 103 17.48 -9.52 -9.30
N GLY A 104 17.76 -10.46 -10.20
CA GLY A 104 17.91 -10.21 -11.64
C GLY A 104 16.64 -9.76 -12.35
N TYR A 105 15.49 -9.99 -11.75
CA TYR A 105 14.17 -9.61 -12.28
C TYR A 105 13.79 -8.16 -12.00
N TYR A 106 14.47 -7.49 -11.06
CA TYR A 106 14.14 -6.13 -10.63
C TYR A 106 14.28 -5.14 -11.79
N CYS A 107 13.17 -4.47 -12.11
CA CYS A 107 13.06 -3.56 -13.26
C CYS A 107 13.50 -4.21 -14.58
N GLY A 108 13.37 -5.52 -14.70
CA GLY A 108 13.86 -6.32 -15.84
C GLY A 108 13.17 -5.98 -17.16
N VAL A 109 13.83 -6.29 -18.25
CA VAL A 109 13.34 -6.14 -19.63
C VAL A 109 13.72 -7.41 -20.41
N GLY A 110 12.76 -7.94 -21.16
CA GLY A 110 12.92 -9.17 -21.94
C GLY A 110 12.11 -10.32 -21.36
N SER A 111 11.81 -11.30 -22.21
CA SER A 111 10.89 -12.41 -21.88
C SER A 111 11.46 -13.38 -20.82
N ASP A 112 12.76 -13.36 -20.62
CA ASP A 112 13.43 -14.22 -19.62
C ASP A 112 13.42 -13.59 -18.22
N GLU A 113 13.17 -12.27 -18.14
CA GLU A 113 13.25 -11.48 -16.91
C GLU A 113 11.88 -10.97 -16.44
N VAL A 114 10.89 -10.86 -17.34
CA VAL A 114 9.62 -10.19 -17.07
C VAL A 114 8.43 -11.10 -17.34
N PHE A 115 7.57 -11.25 -16.35
CA PHE A 115 6.38 -12.08 -16.39
C PHE A 115 5.14 -11.27 -16.02
N GLY A 116 4.15 -11.19 -16.93
CA GLY A 116 2.87 -10.50 -16.69
C GLY A 116 2.88 -8.99 -17.01
N ARG A 117 3.81 -8.50 -17.84
CA ARG A 117 3.86 -7.07 -18.21
C ARG A 117 2.57 -6.57 -18.86
N ASP A 118 1.99 -7.35 -19.75
CA ASP A 118 0.72 -7.04 -20.41
C ASP A 118 -0.44 -6.87 -19.40
N ILE A 119 -0.44 -7.67 -18.35
CA ILE A 119 -1.43 -7.57 -17.27
C ILE A 119 -1.21 -6.28 -16.47
N VAL A 120 0.04 -5.98 -16.15
CA VAL A 120 0.43 -4.80 -15.37
C VAL A 120 0.15 -3.51 -16.14
N GLU A 121 0.44 -3.49 -17.43
CA GLU A 121 0.15 -2.34 -18.30
C GLU A 121 -1.37 -2.15 -18.48
N ALA A 122 -2.15 -3.22 -18.64
CA ALA A 122 -3.61 -3.15 -18.65
C ALA A 122 -4.18 -2.60 -17.34
N HIS A 123 -3.57 -2.96 -16.18
CA HIS A 123 -3.94 -2.40 -14.89
C HIS A 123 -3.57 -0.89 -14.79
N LEU A 124 -2.38 -0.51 -15.27
CA LEU A 124 -1.94 0.88 -15.32
C LEU A 124 -2.90 1.72 -16.15
N ASP A 125 -3.23 1.27 -17.36
CA ASP A 125 -4.16 1.96 -18.27
C ASP A 125 -5.54 2.13 -17.62
N ALA A 126 -6.06 1.10 -16.97
CA ALA A 126 -7.33 1.16 -16.27
C ALA A 126 -7.27 2.17 -15.08
N CYS A 127 -6.18 2.24 -14.34
CA CYS A 127 -6.00 3.22 -13.27
C CYS A 127 -5.95 4.66 -13.82
N ILE A 128 -5.27 4.87 -14.95
CA ILE A 128 -5.20 6.18 -15.63
C ILE A 128 -6.60 6.59 -16.12
N GLU A 129 -7.33 5.68 -16.76
CA GLU A 129 -8.68 5.95 -17.26
C GLU A 129 -9.67 6.24 -16.13
N ALA A 130 -9.50 5.58 -14.98
CA ALA A 130 -10.27 5.86 -13.76
C ALA A 130 -9.88 7.21 -13.11
N GLY A 131 -8.84 7.90 -13.59
CA GLY A 131 -8.37 9.17 -13.05
C GLY A 131 -7.68 9.04 -11.68
N LEU A 132 -7.13 7.87 -11.37
CA LEU A 132 -6.37 7.68 -10.14
C LEU A 132 -5.00 8.38 -10.25
N ALA A 133 -4.47 8.80 -9.10
CA ALA A 133 -3.13 9.39 -9.01
C ALA A 133 -2.05 8.28 -9.06
N ILE A 134 -2.06 7.48 -10.13
CA ILE A 134 -1.03 6.46 -10.32
C ILE A 134 0.23 7.13 -10.87
N ALA A 135 1.40 6.83 -10.26
CA ALA A 135 2.67 7.49 -10.56
C ALA A 135 3.65 6.59 -11.32
N GLY A 136 3.52 5.29 -11.22
CA GLY A 136 4.40 4.36 -11.92
C GLY A 136 4.12 2.90 -11.61
N ILE A 137 4.88 2.03 -12.31
CA ILE A 137 4.91 0.58 -12.15
C ILE A 137 6.36 0.10 -12.28
N ASN A 138 6.72 -0.97 -11.60
CA ASN A 138 8.00 -1.67 -11.80
C ASN A 138 7.89 -3.15 -11.45
N GLY A 139 8.74 -3.96 -12.11
CA GLY A 139 8.96 -5.34 -11.71
C GLY A 139 9.82 -5.42 -10.45
N GLU A 140 9.46 -6.33 -9.55
CA GLU A 140 10.15 -6.59 -8.30
C GLU A 140 11.19 -7.70 -8.43
N VAL A 141 11.92 -8.00 -7.34
CA VAL A 141 13.08 -8.88 -7.35
C VAL A 141 12.74 -10.36 -7.57
N MET A 142 11.48 -10.75 -7.37
CA MET A 142 10.96 -12.10 -7.57
C MET A 142 10.13 -12.18 -8.85
N PRO A 143 10.23 -13.27 -9.66
CA PRO A 143 9.36 -13.44 -10.82
C PRO A 143 7.88 -13.40 -10.46
N GLY A 144 7.10 -12.65 -11.24
CA GLY A 144 5.67 -12.43 -11.01
C GLY A 144 5.35 -11.44 -9.90
N GLN A 145 6.34 -10.89 -9.23
CA GLN A 145 6.17 -9.80 -8.26
C GLN A 145 6.32 -8.44 -8.95
N TRP A 146 5.41 -7.54 -8.64
CA TRP A 146 5.31 -6.22 -9.22
C TRP A 146 4.93 -5.19 -8.18
N GLU A 147 5.15 -3.93 -8.52
CA GLU A 147 4.76 -2.77 -7.73
C GLU A 147 4.04 -1.74 -8.60
N PHE A 148 3.05 -1.06 -8.03
CA PHE A 148 2.52 0.19 -8.55
C PHE A 148 2.51 1.27 -7.48
N GLN A 149 2.62 2.56 -7.89
CA GLN A 149 2.67 3.67 -6.96
C GLN A 149 1.44 4.57 -7.11
N ILE A 150 0.81 4.90 -5.98
CA ILE A 150 -0.30 5.86 -5.88
C ILE A 150 0.18 7.11 -5.14
N GLY A 151 -0.09 8.27 -5.68
CA GLY A 151 0.25 9.57 -5.11
C GLY A 151 1.24 10.37 -5.99
N PRO A 152 1.75 11.52 -5.48
CA PRO A 152 1.45 12.10 -4.16
C PRO A 152 0.12 12.82 -4.10
N VAL A 153 -0.70 12.51 -3.10
CA VAL A 153 -1.94 13.21 -2.78
C VAL A 153 -2.18 13.18 -1.26
N GLY A 154 -3.11 13.99 -0.76
CA GLY A 154 -3.49 13.99 0.66
C GLY A 154 -4.28 12.74 1.06
N THR A 155 -4.38 12.51 2.37
CA THR A 155 -5.29 11.50 2.92
C THR A 155 -6.66 12.16 3.24
N PRO A 156 -7.81 11.45 3.13
CA PRO A 156 -7.98 10.03 2.83
C PRO A 156 -7.89 9.67 1.32
N THR A 157 -7.69 10.64 0.43
CA THR A 157 -7.69 10.45 -1.03
C THR A 157 -6.71 9.38 -1.50
N VAL A 158 -5.48 9.33 -0.95
CA VAL A 158 -4.50 8.30 -1.30
C VAL A 158 -5.04 6.89 -0.98
N GLY A 159 -5.77 6.74 0.12
CA GLY A 159 -6.43 5.49 0.50
C GLY A 159 -7.58 5.12 -0.44
N ASP A 160 -8.40 6.11 -0.83
CA ASP A 160 -9.49 5.92 -1.79
C ASP A 160 -8.93 5.43 -3.14
N HIS A 161 -7.90 6.08 -3.65
CA HIS A 161 -7.23 5.69 -4.89
C HIS A 161 -6.58 4.30 -4.79
N LEU A 162 -5.91 4.00 -3.69
CA LEU A 162 -5.28 2.69 -3.52
C LEU A 162 -6.30 1.56 -3.47
N TRP A 163 -7.46 1.75 -2.81
CA TRP A 163 -8.50 0.73 -2.76
C TRP A 163 -9.14 0.48 -4.13
N VAL A 164 -9.37 1.53 -4.94
CA VAL A 164 -9.86 1.37 -6.32
C VAL A 164 -8.79 0.69 -7.18
N ALA A 165 -7.52 1.09 -7.07
CA ALA A 165 -6.43 0.45 -7.79
C ALA A 165 -6.29 -1.05 -7.44
N ARG A 166 -6.40 -1.42 -6.16
CA ARG A 166 -6.42 -2.84 -5.72
C ARG A 166 -7.62 -3.60 -6.31
N TRP A 167 -8.79 -2.98 -6.37
CA TRP A 167 -9.96 -3.58 -6.99
C TRP A 167 -9.75 -3.80 -8.50
N LEU A 168 -9.23 -2.79 -9.19
CA LEU A 168 -8.89 -2.88 -10.62
C LEU A 168 -7.83 -3.98 -10.85
N LEU A 169 -6.81 -4.10 -9.98
CA LEU A 169 -5.79 -5.14 -10.05
C LEU A 169 -6.41 -6.55 -10.07
N TYR A 170 -7.34 -6.82 -9.16
CA TYR A 170 -8.05 -8.10 -9.12
C TYR A 170 -8.95 -8.28 -10.35
N ARG A 171 -9.67 -7.24 -10.72
CA ARG A 171 -10.63 -7.30 -11.83
C ARG A 171 -9.96 -7.47 -13.19
N ILE A 172 -8.80 -6.84 -13.40
CA ILE A 172 -7.97 -7.04 -14.60
C ILE A 172 -7.39 -8.46 -14.60
N GLY A 173 -6.87 -8.92 -13.45
CA GLY A 173 -6.35 -10.30 -13.32
C GLY A 173 -7.33 -11.37 -13.77
N GLU A 174 -8.64 -11.18 -13.56
CA GLU A 174 -9.69 -12.09 -14.05
C GLU A 174 -9.68 -12.23 -15.58
N GLN A 175 -9.35 -11.18 -16.32
CA GLN A 175 -9.31 -11.20 -17.79
C GLN A 175 -8.16 -12.04 -18.34
N PHE A 176 -7.09 -12.16 -17.55
CA PHE A 176 -5.88 -12.92 -17.89
C PHE A 176 -5.80 -14.27 -17.17
N ASN A 177 -6.83 -14.66 -16.44
CA ASN A 177 -6.86 -15.90 -15.64
C ASN A 177 -5.74 -16.00 -14.62
N VAL A 178 -5.26 -14.87 -14.08
CA VAL A 178 -4.29 -14.79 -12.99
C VAL A 178 -4.93 -14.22 -11.74
N SER A 179 -4.39 -14.58 -10.58
CA SER A 179 -4.79 -13.96 -9.31
C SER A 179 -3.65 -13.11 -8.78
N ALA A 180 -3.96 -11.87 -8.37
CA ALA A 180 -3.04 -11.05 -7.59
C ALA A 180 -3.18 -11.37 -6.10
N THR A 181 -2.08 -11.34 -5.36
CA THR A 181 -2.10 -11.45 -3.90
C THR A 181 -1.36 -10.28 -3.27
N LEU A 182 -1.91 -9.79 -2.16
CA LEU A 182 -1.28 -8.82 -1.27
C LEU A 182 -0.71 -9.53 -0.01
N ASP A 183 -0.44 -10.83 -0.11
CA ASP A 183 0.20 -11.57 0.97
C ASP A 183 1.59 -10.98 1.25
N PRO A 184 1.92 -10.63 2.51
CA PRO A 184 3.23 -10.03 2.83
C PRO A 184 4.41 -10.99 2.64
N LYS A 185 4.14 -12.30 2.59
CA LYS A 185 5.13 -13.35 2.31
C LYS A 185 4.51 -14.41 1.40
N PRO A 186 4.33 -14.09 0.10
CA PRO A 186 3.59 -14.95 -0.83
C PRO A 186 4.26 -16.29 -1.08
N VAL A 187 5.59 -16.34 -0.96
CA VAL A 187 6.38 -17.56 -1.06
C VAL A 187 7.25 -17.71 0.20
N ARG A 188 7.19 -18.87 0.82
CA ARG A 188 8.00 -19.20 2.01
C ARG A 188 9.47 -19.45 1.65
N GLY A 189 10.35 -19.27 2.64
CA GLY A 189 11.79 -19.46 2.48
C GLY A 189 12.51 -18.17 2.09
N ASP A 190 13.63 -18.30 1.41
CA ASP A 190 14.51 -17.19 1.03
C ASP A 190 14.03 -16.44 -0.21
N TRP A 191 12.75 -15.98 -0.16
CA TRP A 191 12.11 -15.18 -1.19
C TRP A 191 11.65 -13.86 -0.64
N ASN A 192 11.56 -12.85 -1.52
CA ASN A 192 11.13 -11.51 -1.13
C ASN A 192 9.73 -11.49 -0.51
N GLY A 193 9.50 -10.57 0.42
CA GLY A 193 8.17 -10.22 0.91
C GLY A 193 7.54 -9.14 0.05
N ALA A 194 6.32 -8.74 0.39
CA ALA A 194 5.59 -7.67 -0.28
C ALA A 194 5.17 -6.59 0.71
N GLY A 195 5.54 -5.34 0.45
CA GLY A 195 5.27 -4.16 1.25
C GLY A 195 4.28 -3.21 0.59
N ALA A 196 3.95 -2.16 1.34
CA ALA A 196 3.29 -0.96 0.86
C ALA A 196 4.02 0.24 1.46
N HIS A 197 5.26 0.48 0.98
CA HIS A 197 6.08 1.57 1.49
C HIS A 197 5.32 2.88 1.36
N THR A 198 5.30 3.64 2.44
CA THR A 198 4.49 4.84 2.50
C THR A 198 5.36 6.07 2.62
N ASN A 199 5.41 6.86 1.55
CA ASN A 199 6.07 8.14 1.48
C ASN A 199 5.20 9.21 2.13
N PHE A 200 5.80 10.10 2.90
CA PHE A 200 5.09 11.14 3.64
C PHE A 200 5.86 12.45 3.68
N SER A 201 5.16 13.56 3.50
CA SER A 201 5.69 14.90 3.74
C SER A 201 4.62 15.87 4.24
N THR A 202 5.06 16.88 4.98
CA THR A 202 4.31 18.11 5.26
C THR A 202 4.90 19.27 4.47
N VAL A 203 4.21 20.40 4.40
CA VAL A 203 4.76 21.63 3.81
C VAL A 203 6.10 22.02 4.47
N THR A 204 6.25 21.83 5.78
CA THR A 204 7.50 22.11 6.50
C THR A 204 8.61 21.18 6.03
N MET A 205 8.38 19.86 5.94
CA MET A 205 9.37 18.89 5.48
C MET A 205 9.84 19.19 4.04
N ARG A 206 8.93 19.66 3.17
CA ARG A 206 9.27 20.03 1.79
C ARG A 206 10.13 21.29 1.69
N ASN A 207 10.41 21.96 2.82
CA ASN A 207 11.26 23.15 2.90
C ASN A 207 12.41 23.00 3.90
N ASP A 208 12.37 22.00 4.79
CA ASP A 208 13.33 21.84 5.88
C ASP A 208 13.64 20.35 6.14
N TYR A 209 14.92 20.00 6.09
CA TYR A 209 15.43 18.66 6.33
C TYR A 209 15.26 18.22 7.79
N ASP A 210 15.44 19.16 8.74
CA ASP A 210 15.38 18.81 10.14
C ASP A 210 13.96 18.39 10.54
N ALA A 211 12.93 18.89 9.83
CA ALA A 211 11.58 18.39 9.95
C ALA A 211 11.43 16.95 9.43
N CYS A 212 12.18 16.53 8.40
CA CYS A 212 12.21 15.13 7.95
C CYS A 212 12.84 14.22 9.00
N VAL A 213 13.93 14.66 9.64
CA VAL A 213 14.58 13.92 10.73
C VAL A 213 13.65 13.79 11.92
N ALA A 214 13.02 14.89 12.36
CA ALA A 214 12.06 14.89 13.46
C ALA A 214 10.87 13.93 13.21
N ALA A 215 10.36 13.89 11.98
CA ALA A 215 9.30 12.95 11.58
C ALA A 215 9.75 11.49 11.70
N ALA A 216 10.96 11.15 11.23
CA ALA A 216 11.52 9.81 11.37
C ALA A 216 11.71 9.41 12.84
N GLU A 217 12.16 10.33 13.69
CA GLU A 217 12.32 10.11 15.15
C GLU A 217 10.96 9.91 15.84
N ALA A 218 9.93 10.68 15.48
CA ALA A 218 8.58 10.54 16.01
C ALA A 218 8.01 9.14 15.70
N LEU A 219 8.20 8.65 14.45
CA LEU A 219 7.82 7.29 14.05
C LEU A 219 8.58 6.23 14.85
N GLY A 220 9.84 6.49 15.21
CA GLY A 220 10.64 5.60 16.05
C GLY A 220 10.14 5.51 17.50
N LYS A 221 9.77 6.62 18.10
CA LYS A 221 9.21 6.65 19.47
C LYS A 221 7.90 5.85 19.58
N ASN A 222 7.16 5.74 18.48
CA ASN A 222 5.87 5.04 18.40
C ASN A 222 5.94 3.71 17.60
N ALA A 223 7.14 3.15 17.41
CA ALA A 223 7.36 2.01 16.53
C ALA A 223 6.41 0.83 16.79
N ALA A 224 6.21 0.46 18.04
CA ALA A 224 5.33 -0.66 18.41
C ALA A 224 3.86 -0.43 18.02
N LEU A 225 3.35 0.80 18.15
CA LEU A 225 2.01 1.16 17.71
C LEU A 225 1.84 0.97 16.20
N HIS A 226 2.82 1.42 15.42
CA HIS A 226 2.82 1.29 13.97
C HIS A 226 2.88 -0.18 13.54
N ILE A 227 3.83 -0.96 14.08
CA ILE A 227 3.97 -2.40 13.78
C ILE A 227 2.67 -3.17 14.05
N ALA A 228 1.99 -2.88 15.15
CA ALA A 228 0.73 -3.56 15.50
C ALA A 228 -0.43 -3.28 14.53
N ASN A 229 -0.31 -2.27 13.65
CA ASN A 229 -1.38 -1.81 12.78
C ASN A 229 -1.01 -1.76 11.27
N TYR A 230 0.17 -2.21 10.90
CA TYR A 230 0.69 -2.09 9.54
C TYR A 230 0.46 -3.32 8.65
N GLY A 231 -0.51 -4.14 9.01
CA GLY A 231 -0.93 -5.32 8.26
C GLY A 231 -0.72 -6.62 9.03
N ASP A 232 -1.38 -7.67 8.57
CA ASP A 232 -1.31 -9.00 9.20
C ASP A 232 0.01 -9.70 8.84
N ARG A 233 0.55 -10.50 9.77
CA ARG A 233 1.76 -11.32 9.61
C ARG A 233 3.01 -10.49 9.25
N ILE A 234 3.13 -9.33 9.89
CA ILE A 234 4.24 -8.40 9.64
C ILE A 234 5.60 -9.04 9.97
N GLU A 235 5.64 -9.97 10.93
CA GLU A 235 6.81 -10.73 11.34
C GLU A 235 7.34 -11.67 10.25
N GLU A 236 6.51 -12.10 9.31
CA GLU A 236 6.93 -12.95 8.20
C GLU A 236 7.70 -12.16 7.13
N ARG A 237 7.46 -10.84 7.03
CA ARG A 237 8.13 -9.95 6.08
C ARG A 237 9.29 -9.19 6.70
N LEU A 238 9.09 -8.56 7.87
CA LEU A 238 10.11 -7.73 8.53
C LEU A 238 11.05 -8.59 9.38
N THR A 239 11.97 -9.27 8.72
CA THR A 239 12.87 -10.27 9.34
C THR A 239 14.29 -9.77 9.59
N GLY A 240 14.65 -8.58 9.11
CA GLY A 240 16.02 -8.08 9.05
C GLY A 240 16.81 -8.59 7.82
N GLN A 241 16.13 -9.27 6.89
CA GLN A 241 16.66 -9.72 5.61
C GLN A 241 15.85 -9.11 4.46
N HIS A 242 16.27 -9.29 3.21
CA HIS A 242 15.54 -8.81 2.02
C HIS A 242 15.19 -7.32 2.11
N GLU A 243 16.19 -6.50 2.43
CA GLU A 243 16.04 -5.04 2.55
C GLU A 243 14.97 -4.60 3.56
N THR A 244 14.79 -5.36 4.65
CA THR A 244 13.89 -4.99 5.76
C THR A 244 14.65 -4.92 7.08
N MET A 245 14.18 -4.05 7.99
CA MET A 245 14.52 -4.11 9.42
C MET A 245 13.62 -5.14 10.09
N SER A 246 14.13 -5.79 11.15
CA SER A 246 13.28 -6.65 12.01
C SER A 246 12.11 -5.86 12.59
N TYR A 247 10.93 -6.48 12.66
CA TYR A 247 9.74 -5.85 13.25
C TYR A 247 9.91 -5.48 14.74
N GLN A 248 10.90 -6.07 15.41
CA GLN A 248 11.25 -5.80 16.82
C GLN A 248 12.18 -4.61 17.01
N GLU A 249 12.76 -4.10 15.92
CA GLU A 249 13.75 -3.04 15.91
C GLU A 249 13.27 -1.84 15.11
N PHE A 250 13.82 -0.68 15.45
CA PHE A 250 13.59 0.53 14.68
C PHE A 250 14.90 1.22 14.36
N LYS A 251 15.08 1.57 13.10
CA LYS A 251 16.18 2.38 12.61
C LYS A 251 15.69 3.28 11.50
N TYR A 252 16.18 4.51 11.45
CA TYR A 252 16.07 5.33 10.25
C TYR A 252 17.47 5.64 9.69
N GLY A 253 17.55 5.91 8.39
CA GLY A 253 18.83 6.21 7.76
C GLY A 253 18.68 6.85 6.38
N VAL A 254 19.74 7.55 5.95
CA VAL A 254 19.82 8.13 4.61
C VAL A 254 20.20 7.04 3.61
N SER A 255 19.40 6.86 2.56
CA SER A 255 19.59 5.85 1.51
C SER A 255 19.68 4.41 2.02
N ASP A 256 19.27 4.15 3.24
CA ASP A 256 19.37 2.84 3.87
C ASP A 256 18.09 2.02 3.58
N ARG A 257 18.19 1.09 2.62
CA ARG A 257 17.08 0.19 2.25
C ARG A 257 16.75 -0.83 3.34
N GLY A 258 17.69 -1.12 4.25
CA GLY A 258 17.47 -1.98 5.42
C GLY A 258 16.87 -1.26 6.63
N ALA A 259 16.57 0.03 6.55
CA ALA A 259 15.98 0.79 7.65
C ALA A 259 14.46 0.65 7.71
N SER A 260 13.87 0.87 8.88
CA SER A 260 12.42 1.00 9.08
C SER A 260 11.86 2.24 8.38
N VAL A 261 12.61 3.35 8.46
CA VAL A 261 12.29 4.62 7.79
C VAL A 261 13.51 5.08 7.01
N ARG A 262 13.34 5.32 5.73
CA ARG A 262 14.38 5.83 4.85
C ARG A 262 14.18 7.33 4.59
N ILE A 263 15.26 8.09 4.68
CA ILE A 263 15.35 9.44 4.13
C ILE A 263 16.08 9.30 2.78
N PRO A 264 15.44 9.61 1.64
CA PRO A 264 16.10 9.53 0.33
C PRO A 264 17.36 10.40 0.27
N TRP A 265 18.38 9.95 -0.47
CA TRP A 265 19.64 10.72 -0.55
C TRP A 265 19.45 12.12 -1.15
N GLN A 266 18.51 12.27 -2.09
CA GLN A 266 18.17 13.59 -2.65
C GLN A 266 17.65 14.54 -1.58
N VAL A 267 16.80 14.01 -0.64
CA VAL A 267 16.27 14.79 0.47
C VAL A 267 17.40 15.25 1.39
N ALA A 268 18.36 14.38 1.69
CA ALA A 268 19.52 14.73 2.50
C ALA A 268 20.43 15.75 1.79
N ARG A 269 20.65 15.59 0.47
CA ARG A 269 21.44 16.52 -0.36
C ARG A 269 20.78 17.88 -0.48
N ASP A 270 19.49 17.91 -0.79
CA ASP A 270 18.74 19.14 -1.08
C ASP A 270 18.20 19.79 0.21
N ARG A 271 18.44 19.16 1.35
CA ARG A 271 18.04 19.61 2.69
C ARG A 271 16.55 19.87 2.83
N LYS A 272 15.72 19.12 2.13
CA LYS A 272 14.24 19.18 2.16
C LYS A 272 13.62 18.00 1.42
N GLY A 273 12.36 17.64 1.73
CA GLY A 273 11.62 16.65 0.96
C GLY A 273 10.64 15.83 1.80
N TYR A 274 10.86 14.51 1.88
CA TYR A 274 9.95 13.54 2.46
C TYR A 274 10.70 12.39 3.14
N ILE A 275 9.98 11.57 3.86
CA ILE A 275 10.44 10.29 4.41
C ILE A 275 9.65 9.14 3.81
N GLU A 276 10.23 7.95 3.81
CA GLU A 276 9.61 6.70 3.40
C GLU A 276 9.53 5.75 4.60
N ASP A 277 8.32 5.44 5.06
CA ASP A 277 8.08 4.36 6.02
C ASP A 277 7.98 3.04 5.28
N ARG A 278 8.98 2.18 5.48
CA ARG A 278 9.12 0.89 4.77
C ARG A 278 8.45 -0.28 5.50
N ARG A 279 7.85 -0.02 6.64
CA ARG A 279 7.26 -1.05 7.51
C ARG A 279 5.89 -1.57 7.08
N PRO A 280 4.98 -0.78 6.45
CA PRO A 280 3.67 -1.29 6.09
C PRO A 280 3.75 -2.49 5.14
N ASN A 281 2.97 -3.54 5.43
CA ASN A 281 2.81 -4.71 4.57
C ASN A 281 1.91 -4.43 3.37
N ALA A 282 2.05 -5.21 2.31
CA ALA A 282 1.18 -5.13 1.13
C ALA A 282 -0.31 -5.24 1.46
N ASN A 283 -0.68 -6.02 2.47
CA ASN A 283 -2.06 -6.21 2.93
C ASN A 283 -2.56 -5.16 3.93
N CYS A 284 -1.80 -4.11 4.19
CA CYS A 284 -2.19 -3.06 5.13
C CYS A 284 -3.49 -2.34 4.71
N ASP A 285 -4.15 -1.75 5.71
CA ASP A 285 -5.21 -0.77 5.48
C ASP A 285 -4.60 0.62 5.29
N PRO A 286 -4.69 1.23 4.09
CA PRO A 286 -4.06 2.52 3.81
C PRO A 286 -4.61 3.67 4.64
N TYR A 287 -5.88 3.62 5.05
CA TYR A 287 -6.45 4.65 5.92
C TYR A 287 -5.85 4.59 7.31
N LEU A 288 -5.64 3.38 7.83
CA LEU A 288 -5.04 3.20 9.15
C LEU A 288 -3.56 3.59 9.14
N VAL A 289 -2.80 3.20 8.11
CA VAL A 289 -1.40 3.56 7.95
C VAL A 289 -1.22 5.06 7.87
N THR A 290 -1.93 5.73 6.96
CA THR A 290 -1.78 7.18 6.74
C THR A 290 -2.26 8.00 7.94
N ARG A 291 -3.34 7.58 8.59
CA ARG A 291 -3.80 8.20 9.83
C ARG A 291 -2.77 8.12 10.94
N LEU A 292 -2.19 6.93 11.17
CA LEU A 292 -1.20 6.75 12.24
C LEU A 292 0.07 7.56 11.99
N ILE A 293 0.55 7.64 10.75
CA ILE A 293 1.68 8.51 10.38
C ILE A 293 1.33 9.96 10.68
N LEU A 294 0.15 10.40 10.25
CA LEU A 294 -0.33 11.77 10.43
C LEU A 294 -0.44 12.13 11.92
N ASP A 295 -1.14 11.29 12.70
CA ASP A 295 -1.34 11.52 14.14
C ASP A 295 -0.02 11.51 14.91
N THR A 296 0.94 10.63 14.54
CA THR A 296 2.26 10.56 15.17
C THR A 296 3.11 11.76 14.84
N VAL A 297 3.28 12.08 13.56
CA VAL A 297 4.22 13.13 13.15
C VAL A 297 3.64 14.52 13.40
N CYS A 298 2.37 14.74 13.10
CA CYS A 298 1.76 16.06 13.23
C CYS A 298 1.23 16.33 14.64
N GLY A 299 0.90 15.29 15.41
CA GLY A 299 0.49 15.39 16.81
C GLY A 299 1.63 15.86 17.70
N ASP A 300 2.81 15.26 17.59
CA ASP A 300 4.01 15.65 18.31
C ASP A 300 4.47 17.08 17.94
N ALA A 301 4.39 17.43 16.64
CA ALA A 301 4.79 18.74 16.13
C ALA A 301 3.88 19.90 16.64
N THR A 302 2.62 19.60 16.96
CA THR A 302 1.65 20.63 17.41
C THR A 302 1.51 20.72 18.94
N GLY A 303 2.13 19.80 19.68
CA GLY A 303 2.01 19.75 21.14
C GLY A 303 0.58 19.50 21.64
N ARG A 304 -0.28 18.89 20.81
CA ARG A 304 -1.71 18.63 21.09
C ARG A 304 -1.99 17.15 21.30
#